data_b3e0449e0a8eae7e2a6eb8e98af0709d
#
_entry.id   b3e0449e0a8eae7e2a6eb8e98af0709d
#
_cell.length_a   1.000
_cell.length_b   1.000
_cell.length_c   1.000
_cell.angle_alpha   90.00
_cell.angle_beta   90.00
_cell.angle_gamma   90.00
#
_symmetry.space_group_name_H-M   'P 1'
#
loop_
_entity.id
_entity.type
_entity.pdbx_description
1 polymer ?
#
loop_
_entity_poly.entity_id
_entity_poly.type
_entity_poly.pdbx_seq_one_letter_code
_entity_poly.pdbx_strand_id
1 'polypeptide(L)'
;MRYAIFAAFLLLGACATAPAQAQAQCPPAGFSRAELDALRAAEWALHDDARRNALALALVRGCLDNPDPGLRDVILFEALSHWLRGQQLTNQTMLAIADNLEPRLAAPEGEGFERPFAALVLSEVARADRIAPYMTDARRRRLLDASIAYFTTVRD
;
A
#
# COMPACT_ATOMS: atom_id res chain seq x y z
N MET A 1 -2.19 17.18 71.53
CA MET A 1 -1.18 17.27 70.47
C MET A 1 -1.42 16.12 69.53
N ARG A 2 -1.96 16.36 68.34
CA ARG A 2 -2.28 15.33 67.34
C ARG A 2 -1.41 15.66 66.09
N TYR A 3 -0.43 14.82 65.79
CA TYR A 3 0.39 14.97 64.59
C TYR A 3 -0.30 14.29 63.43
N ALA A 4 -0.70 15.03 62.40
CA ALA A 4 -1.17 14.50 61.13
C ALA A 4 0.05 14.27 60.22
N ILE A 5 0.25 12.99 59.82
CA ILE A 5 1.26 12.59 58.86
C ILE A 5 0.63 12.66 57.46
N PHE A 6 1.09 13.59 56.64
CA PHE A 6 0.78 13.68 55.23
C PHE A 6 1.67 12.71 54.45
N ALA A 7 1.09 11.66 53.91
CA ALA A 7 1.76 10.77 52.96
C ALA A 7 1.61 11.37 51.54
N ALA A 8 2.69 11.82 50.95
CA ALA A 8 2.76 12.28 49.57
C ALA A 8 2.91 11.06 48.64
N PHE A 9 1.89 10.73 47.86
CA PHE A 9 1.95 9.75 46.80
C PHE A 9 2.58 10.38 45.55
N LEU A 10 3.81 10.00 45.24
CA LEU A 10 4.47 10.30 43.96
C LEU A 10 3.93 9.33 42.87
N LEU A 11 3.06 9.83 42.02
CA LEU A 11 2.62 9.15 40.80
C LEU A 11 3.74 9.26 39.75
N LEU A 12 4.53 8.20 39.60
CA LEU A 12 5.42 8.02 38.44
C LEU A 12 4.57 7.71 37.23
N GLY A 13 4.32 8.71 36.38
CA GLY A 13 3.71 8.54 35.07
C GLY A 13 4.68 7.82 34.13
N ALA A 14 4.45 6.54 33.85
CA ALA A 14 5.13 5.82 32.80
C ALA A 14 4.64 6.36 31.44
N CYS A 15 5.46 7.20 30.77
CA CYS A 15 5.24 7.53 29.36
C CYS A 15 5.49 6.27 28.54
N ALA A 16 4.42 5.57 28.15
CA ALA A 16 4.48 4.54 27.14
C ALA A 16 4.77 5.22 25.78
N THR A 17 6.02 5.16 25.33
CA THR A 17 6.37 5.52 23.95
C THR A 17 5.73 4.52 23.02
N ALA A 18 4.68 4.92 22.31
CA ALA A 18 4.13 4.15 21.22
C ALA A 18 5.26 3.88 20.19
N PRO A 19 5.39 2.64 19.67
CA PRO A 19 6.38 2.36 18.64
C PRO A 19 6.11 3.31 17.47
N ALA A 20 7.11 4.08 17.06
CA ALA A 20 7.07 4.87 15.85
C ALA A 20 6.78 3.90 14.70
N GLN A 21 5.60 4.01 14.10
CA GLN A 21 5.30 3.28 12.88
C GLN A 21 6.33 3.72 11.85
N ALA A 22 7.17 2.77 11.39
CA ALA A 22 8.13 3.04 10.35
C ALA A 22 7.34 3.59 9.16
N GLN A 23 7.54 4.87 8.85
CA GLN A 23 6.91 5.49 7.69
C GLN A 23 7.32 4.69 6.46
N ALA A 24 6.32 4.29 5.69
CA ALA A 24 6.57 3.60 4.45
C ALA A 24 7.43 4.49 3.54
N GLN A 25 8.61 3.98 3.16
CA GLN A 25 9.61 4.73 2.41
C GLN A 25 9.50 4.44 0.92
N CYS A 26 9.79 5.44 0.09
CA CYS A 26 9.97 5.29 -1.33
C CYS A 26 11.31 5.91 -1.77
N PRO A 27 12.27 5.16 -2.34
CA PRO A 27 12.22 3.71 -2.61
C PRO A 27 12.05 2.84 -1.34
N PRO A 28 11.46 1.64 -1.47
CA PRO A 28 11.29 0.73 -0.34
C PRO A 28 12.62 0.33 0.31
N ALA A 29 12.60 0.06 1.62
CA ALA A 29 13.77 -0.44 2.33
C ALA A 29 14.35 -1.70 1.63
N GLY A 30 15.67 -1.74 1.47
CA GLY A 30 16.37 -2.84 0.77
C GLY A 30 16.43 -2.70 -0.75
N PHE A 31 15.93 -1.57 -1.31
CA PHE A 31 16.06 -1.25 -2.73
C PHE A 31 16.52 0.19 -2.90
N SER A 32 17.62 0.39 -3.63
CA SER A 32 18.02 1.72 -4.12
C SER A 32 17.23 2.08 -5.39
N ARG A 33 17.20 3.36 -5.72
CA ARG A 33 16.64 3.82 -7.00
C ARG A 33 17.32 3.14 -8.19
N ALA A 34 18.64 3.03 -8.16
CA ALA A 34 19.41 2.40 -9.24
C ALA A 34 19.06 0.92 -9.44
N GLU A 35 18.81 0.17 -8.35
CA GLU A 35 18.36 -1.24 -8.44
C GLU A 35 16.97 -1.34 -9.03
N LEU A 36 16.04 -0.44 -8.69
CA LEU A 36 14.70 -0.41 -9.28
C LEU A 36 14.74 -0.03 -10.77
N ASP A 37 15.60 0.92 -11.15
CA ASP A 37 15.80 1.29 -12.56
C ASP A 37 16.44 0.13 -13.36
N ALA A 38 17.38 -0.63 -12.76
CA ALA A 38 17.95 -1.83 -13.36
C ALA A 38 16.90 -2.94 -13.51
N LEU A 39 16.03 -3.13 -12.51
CA LEU A 39 14.94 -4.09 -12.57
C LEU A 39 13.93 -3.73 -13.67
N ARG A 40 13.63 -2.45 -13.84
CA ARG A 40 12.83 -1.95 -14.97
C ARG A 40 13.47 -2.24 -16.32
N ALA A 41 14.77 -1.97 -16.45
CA ALA A 41 15.53 -2.26 -17.68
C ALA A 41 15.56 -3.75 -18.02
N ALA A 42 15.43 -4.62 -17.02
CA ALA A 42 15.26 -6.06 -17.15
C ALA A 42 13.78 -6.50 -17.26
N GLU A 43 12.88 -5.59 -17.68
CA GLU A 43 11.45 -5.86 -17.86
C GLU A 43 10.80 -6.47 -16.59
N TRP A 44 11.18 -5.97 -15.40
CA TRP A 44 10.68 -6.41 -14.10
C TRP A 44 10.95 -7.89 -13.76
N ALA A 45 11.97 -8.50 -14.41
CA ALA A 45 12.35 -9.89 -14.21
C ALA A 45 12.99 -10.12 -12.83
N LEU A 46 12.18 -10.27 -11.80
CA LEU A 46 12.57 -10.64 -10.45
C LEU A 46 12.19 -12.11 -10.21
N HIS A 47 13.15 -13.02 -10.35
CA HIS A 47 12.91 -14.47 -10.32
C HIS A 47 12.63 -15.02 -8.92
N ASP A 48 13.05 -14.33 -7.87
CA ASP A 48 12.73 -14.69 -6.49
C ASP A 48 11.28 -14.26 -6.17
N ASP A 49 10.38 -15.23 -6.09
CA ASP A 49 8.95 -15.01 -5.85
C ASP A 49 8.70 -14.32 -4.50
N ALA A 50 9.42 -14.70 -3.44
CA ALA A 50 9.23 -14.09 -2.12
C ALA A 50 9.65 -12.62 -2.15
N ARG A 51 10.80 -12.32 -2.76
CA ARG A 51 11.30 -10.96 -2.91
C ARG A 51 10.39 -10.11 -3.80
N ARG A 52 9.86 -10.68 -4.90
CA ARG A 52 8.90 -10.00 -5.79
C ARG A 52 7.61 -9.63 -5.06
N ASN A 53 7.02 -10.57 -4.34
CA ASN A 53 5.80 -10.33 -3.57
C ASN A 53 6.02 -9.29 -2.45
N ALA A 54 7.15 -9.36 -1.75
CA ALA A 54 7.53 -8.38 -0.74
C ALA A 54 7.71 -6.98 -1.34
N LEU A 55 8.39 -6.87 -2.48
CA LEU A 55 8.59 -5.59 -3.18
C LEU A 55 7.26 -5.00 -3.66
N ALA A 56 6.36 -5.81 -4.23
CA ALA A 56 5.04 -5.35 -4.67
C ALA A 56 4.26 -4.68 -3.51
N LEU A 57 4.23 -5.31 -2.34
CA LEU A 57 3.59 -4.74 -1.15
C LEU A 57 4.29 -3.49 -0.63
N ALA A 58 5.62 -3.46 -0.66
CA ALA A 58 6.39 -2.32 -0.19
C ALA A 58 6.20 -1.08 -1.10
N LEU A 59 6.15 -1.28 -2.42
CA LEU A 59 5.84 -0.23 -3.39
C LEU A 59 4.44 0.37 -3.14
N VAL A 60 3.41 -0.46 -2.98
CA VAL A 60 2.05 -0.02 -2.68
C VAL A 60 1.99 0.83 -1.40
N ARG A 61 2.72 0.43 -0.37
CA ARG A 61 2.69 1.12 0.91
C ARG A 61 3.43 2.45 0.91
N GLY A 62 4.53 2.55 0.16
CA GLY A 62 5.46 3.67 0.27
C GLY A 62 5.50 4.63 -0.92
N CYS A 63 5.10 4.18 -2.13
CA CYS A 63 5.32 4.97 -3.34
C CYS A 63 4.04 5.50 -4.00
N LEU A 64 2.86 5.17 -3.48
CA LEU A 64 1.58 5.45 -4.16
C LEU A 64 1.31 6.94 -4.35
N ASP A 65 1.63 7.75 -3.36
CA ASP A 65 1.43 9.21 -3.33
C ASP A 65 2.73 10.00 -3.55
N ASN A 66 3.80 9.32 -3.97
CA ASN A 66 5.10 9.98 -4.14
C ASN A 66 5.01 11.09 -5.20
N PRO A 67 5.50 12.31 -4.93
CA PRO A 67 5.46 13.40 -5.89
C PRO A 67 6.37 13.17 -7.10
N ASP A 68 7.43 12.34 -6.98
CA ASP A 68 8.29 11.96 -8.10
C ASP A 68 7.56 10.97 -9.03
N PRO A 69 7.17 11.38 -10.26
CA PRO A 69 6.52 10.49 -11.22
C PRO A 69 7.43 9.32 -11.63
N GLY A 70 8.75 9.47 -11.56
CA GLY A 70 9.67 8.38 -11.80
C GLY A 70 9.55 7.25 -10.78
N LEU A 71 9.14 7.53 -9.55
CA LEU A 71 8.89 6.52 -8.52
C LEU A 71 7.44 6.03 -8.53
N ARG A 72 6.49 6.92 -8.69
CA ARG A 72 5.06 6.61 -8.67
C ARG A 72 4.57 5.94 -9.96
N ASP A 73 4.76 6.61 -11.11
CA ASP A 73 4.21 6.16 -12.38
C ASP A 73 5.09 5.05 -12.99
N VAL A 74 6.41 5.30 -13.02
CA VAL A 74 7.36 4.41 -13.71
C VAL A 74 7.69 3.19 -12.83
N ILE A 75 8.12 3.40 -11.59
CA ILE A 75 8.55 2.26 -10.77
C ILE A 75 7.36 1.50 -10.18
N LEU A 76 6.48 2.17 -9.44
CA LEU A 76 5.37 1.48 -8.78
C LEU A 76 4.38 0.91 -9.79
N PHE A 77 3.81 1.77 -10.65
CA PHE A 77 2.68 1.35 -11.48
C PHE A 77 3.09 0.39 -12.60
N GLU A 78 4.23 0.63 -13.27
CA GLU A 78 4.72 -0.30 -14.31
C GLU A 78 5.06 -1.67 -13.71
N ALA A 79 5.77 -1.73 -12.55
CA ALA A 79 6.12 -2.99 -11.91
C ALA A 79 4.86 -3.79 -11.52
N LEU A 80 3.92 -3.15 -10.82
CA LEU A 80 2.68 -3.82 -10.41
C LEU A 80 1.85 -4.27 -11.61
N SER A 81 1.72 -3.43 -12.62
CA SER A 81 0.99 -3.78 -13.85
C SER A 81 1.62 -4.98 -14.54
N HIS A 82 2.97 -5.01 -14.65
CA HIS A 82 3.69 -6.13 -15.25
C HIS A 82 3.43 -7.43 -14.48
N TRP A 83 3.63 -7.43 -13.15
CA TRP A 83 3.49 -8.64 -12.33
C TRP A 83 2.03 -9.12 -12.22
N LEU A 84 1.05 -8.21 -12.12
CA LEU A 84 -0.37 -8.55 -12.09
C LEU A 84 -0.85 -9.12 -13.42
N ARG A 85 -0.47 -8.51 -14.54
CA ARG A 85 -0.81 -8.98 -15.89
C ARG A 85 -0.14 -10.31 -16.21
N GLY A 86 1.10 -10.50 -15.75
CA GLY A 86 1.87 -11.74 -15.91
C GLY A 86 1.47 -12.85 -14.94
N GLN A 87 0.50 -12.65 -14.04
CA GLN A 87 0.11 -13.62 -13.00
C GLN A 87 1.30 -14.04 -12.11
N GLN A 88 2.20 -13.11 -11.82
CA GLN A 88 3.46 -13.38 -11.13
C GLN A 88 3.40 -13.13 -9.62
N LEU A 89 2.28 -12.61 -9.10
CA LEU A 89 2.04 -12.42 -7.68
C LEU A 89 1.17 -13.53 -7.11
N THR A 90 1.40 -13.88 -5.84
CA THR A 90 0.55 -14.84 -5.15
C THR A 90 -0.85 -14.25 -4.88
N ASN A 91 -1.87 -15.11 -4.81
CA ASN A 91 -3.23 -14.71 -4.43
C ASN A 91 -3.25 -13.94 -3.10
N GLN A 92 -2.44 -14.37 -2.13
CA GLN A 92 -2.30 -13.69 -0.85
C GLN A 92 -1.77 -12.27 -1.00
N THR A 93 -0.76 -12.07 -1.85
CA THR A 93 -0.20 -10.73 -2.12
C THR A 93 -1.21 -9.85 -2.83
N MET A 94 -1.92 -10.38 -3.84
CA MET A 94 -2.95 -9.63 -4.56
C MET A 94 -4.10 -9.21 -3.64
N LEU A 95 -4.54 -10.07 -2.73
CA LEU A 95 -5.53 -9.74 -1.70
C LEU A 95 -5.01 -8.66 -0.74
N ALA A 96 -3.75 -8.77 -0.29
CA ALA A 96 -3.14 -7.78 0.60
C ALA A 96 -2.96 -6.41 -0.08
N ILE A 97 -2.67 -6.37 -1.38
CA ILE A 97 -2.67 -5.15 -2.18
C ILE A 97 -4.07 -4.55 -2.20
N ALA A 98 -5.10 -5.34 -2.49
CA ALA A 98 -6.48 -4.86 -2.50
C ALA A 98 -6.93 -4.34 -1.13
N ASP A 99 -6.59 -5.03 -0.04
CA ASP A 99 -6.93 -4.62 1.32
C ASP A 99 -6.22 -3.32 1.75
N ASN A 100 -5.02 -3.07 1.22
CA ASN A 100 -4.29 -1.82 1.45
C ASN A 100 -4.87 -0.65 0.66
N LEU A 101 -5.28 -0.87 -0.58
CA LEU A 101 -5.67 0.19 -1.51
C LEU A 101 -7.15 0.56 -1.44
N GLU A 102 -8.05 -0.40 -1.16
CA GLU A 102 -9.50 -0.14 -1.12
C GLU A 102 -9.89 0.98 -0.14
N PRO A 103 -9.38 1.04 1.10
CA PRO A 103 -9.67 2.16 1.99
C PRO A 103 -9.19 3.52 1.47
N ARG A 104 -8.12 3.52 0.66
CA ARG A 104 -7.53 4.76 0.11
C ARG A 104 -8.43 5.42 -0.92
N LEU A 105 -9.33 4.70 -1.57
CA LEU A 105 -10.33 5.28 -2.49
C LEU A 105 -11.24 6.29 -1.79
N ALA A 106 -11.48 6.14 -0.49
CA ALA A 106 -12.30 7.04 0.33
C ALA A 106 -11.47 8.01 1.17
N ALA A 107 -10.14 7.98 1.08
CA ALA A 107 -9.27 8.88 1.82
C ALA A 107 -9.46 10.34 1.37
N PRO A 108 -9.18 11.33 2.23
CA PRO A 108 -9.09 12.72 1.80
C PRO A 108 -8.08 12.88 0.67
N GLU A 109 -8.36 13.75 -0.28
CA GLU A 109 -7.43 14.08 -1.35
C GLU A 109 -6.25 14.88 -0.75
N GLY A 110 -5.07 14.21 -0.61
CA GLY A 110 -3.83 14.85 -0.21
C GLY A 110 -3.21 15.63 -1.38
N GLU A 111 -2.01 15.19 -1.81
CA GLU A 111 -1.32 15.75 -2.99
C GLU A 111 -2.02 15.42 -4.34
N GLY A 112 -3.15 14.71 -4.31
CA GLY A 112 -3.97 14.39 -5.48
C GLY A 112 -3.56 13.13 -6.24
N PHE A 113 -2.56 12.38 -5.79
CA PHE A 113 -2.08 11.17 -6.48
C PHE A 113 -2.56 9.86 -5.84
N GLU A 114 -2.77 9.82 -4.55
CA GLU A 114 -3.05 8.58 -3.81
C GLU A 114 -4.30 7.86 -4.32
N ARG A 115 -5.42 8.55 -4.42
CA ARG A 115 -6.70 7.98 -4.86
C ARG A 115 -6.69 7.51 -6.31
N PRO A 116 -6.24 8.31 -7.30
CA PRO A 116 -6.14 7.87 -8.69
C PRO A 116 -5.23 6.66 -8.86
N PHE A 117 -4.05 6.63 -8.21
CA PHE A 117 -3.14 5.49 -8.32
C PHE A 117 -3.66 4.26 -7.58
N ALA A 118 -4.35 4.41 -6.46
CA ALA A 118 -5.07 3.31 -5.82
C ALA A 118 -6.10 2.70 -6.78
N ALA A 119 -6.90 3.53 -7.46
CA ALA A 119 -7.88 3.05 -8.44
C ALA A 119 -7.22 2.34 -9.63
N LEU A 120 -6.12 2.89 -10.16
CA LEU A 120 -5.36 2.28 -11.26
C LEU A 120 -4.83 0.88 -10.88
N VAL A 121 -4.17 0.75 -9.73
CA VAL A 121 -3.65 -0.54 -9.27
C VAL A 121 -4.78 -1.53 -8.97
N LEU A 122 -5.87 -1.08 -8.32
CA LEU A 122 -7.04 -1.92 -8.07
C LEU A 122 -7.71 -2.42 -9.36
N SER A 123 -7.65 -1.65 -10.44
CA SER A 123 -8.15 -2.10 -11.75
C SER A 123 -7.34 -3.30 -12.29
N GLU A 124 -6.02 -3.31 -12.11
CA GLU A 124 -5.16 -4.43 -12.48
C GLU A 124 -5.37 -5.65 -11.56
N VAL A 125 -5.61 -5.43 -10.27
CA VAL A 125 -5.99 -6.48 -9.30
C VAL A 125 -7.31 -7.14 -9.70
N ALA A 126 -8.33 -6.35 -10.04
CA ALA A 126 -9.63 -6.84 -10.52
C ALA A 126 -9.48 -7.56 -11.88
N ARG A 127 -8.62 -7.05 -12.77
CA ARG A 127 -8.29 -7.70 -14.03
C ARG A 127 -7.64 -9.07 -13.81
N ALA A 128 -6.69 -9.20 -12.89
CA ALA A 128 -6.06 -10.46 -12.54
C ALA A 128 -7.08 -11.48 -12.04
N ASP A 129 -7.99 -11.08 -11.14
CA ASP A 129 -9.08 -11.93 -10.65
C ASP A 129 -10.04 -12.36 -11.75
N ARG A 130 -10.33 -11.51 -12.71
CA ARG A 130 -11.19 -11.86 -13.85
C ARG A 130 -10.56 -12.93 -14.76
N ILE A 131 -9.24 -12.96 -14.87
CA ILE A 131 -8.50 -13.93 -15.71
C ILE A 131 -8.32 -15.26 -14.96
N ALA A 132 -7.88 -15.21 -13.71
CA ALA A 132 -7.69 -16.35 -12.83
C ALA A 132 -8.36 -16.05 -11.47
N PRO A 133 -9.62 -16.48 -11.27
CA PRO A 133 -10.40 -16.11 -10.09
C PRO A 133 -9.74 -16.54 -8.78
N TYR A 134 -9.54 -15.60 -7.86
CA TYR A 134 -9.01 -15.84 -6.52
C TYR A 134 -9.78 -15.11 -5.40
N MET A 135 -10.62 -14.14 -5.75
CA MET A 135 -11.47 -13.46 -4.77
C MET A 135 -12.78 -14.23 -4.55
N THR A 136 -13.33 -14.11 -3.35
CA THR A 136 -14.72 -14.50 -3.08
C THR A 136 -15.69 -13.48 -3.70
N ASP A 137 -16.94 -13.89 -3.96
CA ASP A 137 -17.97 -12.98 -4.47
C ASP A 137 -18.23 -11.80 -3.52
N ALA A 138 -18.14 -12.03 -2.23
CA ALA A 138 -18.26 -10.96 -1.24
C ALA A 138 -17.11 -9.94 -1.37
N ARG A 139 -15.89 -10.41 -1.64
CA ARG A 139 -14.72 -9.54 -1.84
C ARG A 139 -14.84 -8.74 -3.14
N ARG A 140 -15.29 -9.37 -4.23
CA ARG A 140 -15.56 -8.68 -5.50
C ARG A 140 -16.60 -7.59 -5.36
N ARG A 141 -17.71 -7.87 -4.67
CA ARG A 141 -18.75 -6.87 -4.41
C ARG A 141 -18.22 -5.68 -3.62
N ARG A 142 -17.47 -5.89 -2.52
CA ARG A 142 -16.88 -4.78 -1.77
C ARG A 142 -15.97 -3.91 -2.62
N LEU A 143 -15.10 -4.54 -3.43
CA LEU A 143 -14.20 -3.79 -4.32
C LEU A 143 -14.99 -2.98 -5.36
N LEU A 144 -16.05 -3.56 -5.94
CA LEU A 144 -16.93 -2.88 -6.88
C LEU A 144 -17.64 -1.69 -6.23
N ASP A 145 -18.22 -1.88 -5.04
CA ASP A 145 -18.92 -0.83 -4.31
C ASP A 145 -17.98 0.33 -3.96
N ALA A 146 -16.77 0.04 -3.49
CA ALA A 146 -15.75 1.05 -3.21
C ALA A 146 -15.33 1.81 -4.48
N SER A 147 -15.18 1.10 -5.59
CA SER A 147 -14.82 1.70 -6.88
C SER A 147 -15.94 2.61 -7.41
N ILE A 148 -17.20 2.18 -7.34
CA ILE A 148 -18.36 3.01 -7.71
C ILE A 148 -18.42 4.26 -6.85
N ALA A 149 -18.26 4.12 -5.53
CA ALA A 149 -18.25 5.25 -4.61
C ALA A 149 -17.15 6.25 -4.97
N TYR A 150 -15.95 5.78 -5.29
CA TYR A 150 -14.85 6.64 -5.75
C TYR A 150 -15.22 7.38 -7.03
N PHE A 151 -15.66 6.69 -8.08
CA PHE A 151 -16.00 7.31 -9.37
C PHE A 151 -17.10 8.36 -9.25
N THR A 152 -18.04 8.21 -8.34
CA THR A 152 -19.08 9.23 -8.10
C THR A 152 -18.55 10.51 -7.44
N THR A 153 -17.34 10.48 -6.86
CA THR A 153 -16.70 11.65 -6.25
C THR A 153 -15.72 12.36 -7.18
N VAL A 154 -15.29 11.71 -8.26
CA VAL A 154 -14.41 12.32 -9.27
C VAL A 154 -15.24 13.33 -10.07
N ARG A 155 -14.83 14.60 -10.01
CA ARG A 155 -15.42 15.68 -10.80
C ARG A 155 -14.39 16.14 -11.83
N ASP A 156 -14.89 16.44 -13.03
CA ASP A 156 -14.11 17.05 -14.12
C ASP A 156 -13.69 18.50 -13.76
#